data_5723a247655d0bf8a08e107e3e8e695a
#
_entry.id   5723a247655d0bf8a08e107e3e8e695a
#
_cell.length_a   1.000
_cell.length_b   1.000
_cell.length_c   1.000
_cell.angle_alpha   90.00
_cell.angle_beta   90.00
_cell.angle_gamma   90.00
#
_symmetry.space_group_name_H-M   'P 1'
#
loop_
_entity.id
_entity.type
_entity.pdbx_description
1 polymer ?
#
loop_
_entity_poly.entity_id
_entity_poly.type
_entity_poly.pdbx_seq_one_letter_code
_entity_poly.pdbx_strand_id
1 'polypeptide(L)'
;MDFSLNDDHLALREAVQRFCDGEYPAEHRGNAETPEQAQGRWAGMAGLGLLGLPFPADAGGSEQGPVEVMLVAQELGRALGGGAFVASTVMAGQLLMRLGSPAQQQRWLPGLASGERQASVALYEDGARYDWQRVQLQARATSQGHVLNGRKTGVLQGDSAGLLLVVARTSGAGDERHGLTVFAVDASAPGVQVRGFDTLDGRRAAHVTLTDVAVASDCVLGTPGEAADAVEAALDAAIAALCAEAVGVVDALMVHTAEHLRTRKQFGAPLAKFQVMQHRMADMAIALEQLKSMACAAAMAVDAGEPAQRRRLVSAAKVLVSQLGRQLGLSAIQMHGAMGMTDECRVSHFAKRLIVIGQLFGDASWHLKRV
;
A
#
# COMPACT_ATOMS: atom_id res chain seq x y z
N MET A 1 1.37 9.10 25.84
CA MET A 1 1.71 8.03 24.89
C MET A 1 3.20 8.05 24.71
N ASP A 2 3.87 6.92 24.90
CA ASP A 2 5.27 6.77 24.58
C ASP A 2 5.39 6.29 23.13
N PHE A 3 6.10 7.04 22.29
CA PHE A 3 6.34 6.71 20.89
C PHE A 3 7.76 6.20 20.66
N SER A 4 8.49 5.89 21.73
CA SER A 4 9.84 5.34 21.63
C SER A 4 9.78 3.89 21.08
N LEU A 5 10.67 3.59 20.17
CA LEU A 5 10.85 2.24 19.65
C LEU A 5 11.63 1.42 20.66
N ASN A 6 11.20 0.19 20.92
CA ASN A 6 11.95 -0.79 21.71
C ASN A 6 13.08 -1.43 20.88
N ASP A 7 13.90 -2.27 21.53
CA ASP A 7 15.05 -2.92 20.90
C ASP A 7 14.64 -3.83 19.72
N ASP A 8 13.50 -4.53 19.81
CA ASP A 8 12.99 -5.39 18.74
C ASP A 8 12.55 -4.57 17.52
N HIS A 9 11.88 -3.43 17.74
CA HIS A 9 11.53 -2.49 16.67
C HIS A 9 12.78 -1.93 15.97
N LEU A 10 13.82 -1.60 16.74
CA LEU A 10 15.09 -1.11 16.18
C LEU A 10 15.78 -2.19 15.37
N ALA A 11 15.83 -3.43 15.87
CA ALA A 11 16.42 -4.57 15.17
C ALA A 11 15.69 -4.90 13.87
N LEU A 12 14.33 -4.89 13.89
CA LEU A 12 13.51 -5.06 12.70
C LEU A 12 13.83 -3.98 11.65
N ARG A 13 13.81 -2.71 12.07
CA ARG A 13 14.10 -1.59 11.16
C ARG A 13 15.48 -1.71 10.53
N GLU A 14 16.52 -2.04 11.31
CA GLU A 14 17.88 -2.24 10.80
C GLU A 14 17.98 -3.41 9.82
N ALA A 15 17.28 -4.51 10.09
CA ALA A 15 17.25 -5.67 9.20
C ALA A 15 16.62 -5.31 7.84
N VAL A 16 15.48 -4.61 7.85
CA VAL A 16 14.81 -4.15 6.63
C VAL A 16 15.65 -3.12 5.90
N GLN A 17 16.31 -2.21 6.62
CA GLN A 17 17.21 -1.22 6.04
C GLN A 17 18.37 -1.88 5.30
N ARG A 18 19.06 -2.84 5.93
CA ARG A 18 20.16 -3.60 5.28
C ARG A 18 19.67 -4.33 4.02
N PHE A 19 18.51 -4.96 4.09
CA PHE A 19 17.88 -5.59 2.93
C PHE A 19 17.65 -4.58 1.80
N CYS A 20 17.03 -3.44 2.13
CA CYS A 20 16.75 -2.40 1.15
C CYS A 20 18.03 -1.82 0.51
N ASP A 21 19.08 -1.62 1.29
CA ASP A 21 20.34 -1.07 0.79
C ASP A 21 21.05 -2.07 -0.15
N GLY A 22 20.90 -3.37 0.08
CA GLY A 22 21.42 -4.43 -0.80
C GLY A 22 20.61 -4.62 -2.08
N GLU A 23 19.28 -4.70 -1.96
CA GLU A 23 18.39 -5.08 -3.05
C GLU A 23 17.95 -3.91 -3.94
N TYR A 24 17.98 -2.68 -3.41
CA TYR A 24 17.59 -1.46 -4.13
C TYR A 24 18.76 -0.47 -4.22
N PRO A 25 19.85 -0.80 -4.93
CA PRO A 25 21.01 0.08 -5.05
C PRO A 25 20.64 1.42 -5.70
N ALA A 26 21.45 2.43 -5.42
CA ALA A 26 21.16 3.81 -5.80
C ALA A 26 20.90 3.99 -7.31
N GLU A 27 21.63 3.28 -8.15
CA GLU A 27 21.56 3.38 -9.60
C GLU A 27 20.26 2.86 -10.21
N HIS A 28 19.59 1.93 -9.51
CA HIS A 28 18.39 1.25 -10.03
C HIS A 28 17.08 1.76 -9.41
N ARG A 29 17.17 2.64 -8.39
CA ARG A 29 15.97 3.17 -7.74
C ARG A 29 15.22 4.09 -8.68
N GLY A 30 13.95 3.76 -8.92
CA GLY A 30 13.06 4.51 -9.80
C GLY A 30 12.97 3.99 -11.23
N ASN A 31 13.79 3.03 -11.63
CA ASN A 31 13.61 2.32 -12.89
C ASN A 31 12.53 1.23 -12.75
N ALA A 32 11.84 0.92 -13.84
CA ALA A 32 10.94 -0.23 -13.88
C ALA A 32 11.73 -1.51 -13.53
N GLU A 33 11.21 -2.30 -12.59
CA GLU A 33 11.79 -3.58 -12.22
C GLU A 33 11.56 -4.60 -13.34
N THR A 34 12.57 -5.43 -13.63
CA THR A 34 12.32 -6.62 -14.43
C THR A 34 11.54 -7.65 -13.62
N PRO A 35 10.78 -8.57 -14.26
CA PRO A 35 10.08 -9.63 -13.54
C PRO A 35 10.99 -10.45 -12.61
N GLU A 36 12.24 -10.73 -13.05
CA GLU A 36 13.23 -11.47 -12.28
C GLU A 36 13.68 -10.69 -11.03
N GLN A 37 13.91 -9.38 -11.17
CA GLN A 37 14.25 -8.51 -10.03
C GLN A 37 13.10 -8.43 -9.03
N ALA A 38 11.87 -8.25 -9.51
CA ALA A 38 10.69 -8.21 -8.66
C ALA A 38 10.50 -9.53 -7.89
N GLN A 39 10.68 -10.67 -8.57
CA GLN A 39 10.61 -12.01 -7.95
C GLN A 39 11.73 -12.24 -6.94
N GLY A 40 12.97 -11.89 -7.24
CA GLY A 40 14.10 -12.01 -6.33
C GLY A 40 13.91 -11.20 -5.05
N ARG A 41 13.48 -9.94 -5.17
CA ARG A 41 13.18 -9.05 -4.04
C ARG A 41 12.00 -9.55 -3.21
N TRP A 42 10.97 -10.09 -3.86
CA TRP A 42 9.84 -10.71 -3.17
C TRP A 42 10.28 -11.93 -2.35
N ALA A 43 11.09 -12.81 -2.94
CA ALA A 43 11.68 -13.95 -2.24
C ALA A 43 12.60 -13.52 -1.09
N GLY A 44 13.38 -12.47 -1.26
CA GLY A 44 14.21 -11.88 -0.19
C GLY A 44 13.38 -11.36 0.99
N MET A 45 12.27 -10.68 0.72
CA MET A 45 11.32 -10.27 1.78
C MET A 45 10.70 -11.47 2.49
N ALA A 46 10.35 -12.52 1.76
CA ALA A 46 9.86 -13.78 2.34
C ALA A 46 10.92 -14.43 3.26
N GLY A 47 12.19 -14.49 2.80
CA GLY A 47 13.31 -15.02 3.58
C GLY A 47 13.58 -14.27 4.90
N LEU A 48 13.21 -13.00 4.97
CA LEU A 48 13.24 -12.19 6.19
C LEU A 48 11.95 -12.29 7.03
N GLY A 49 10.95 -13.07 6.61
CA GLY A 49 9.66 -13.18 7.30
C GLY A 49 8.74 -11.95 7.15
N LEU A 50 9.09 -10.98 6.32
CA LEU A 50 8.34 -9.72 6.21
C LEU A 50 6.95 -9.92 5.60
N LEU A 51 6.78 -10.91 4.73
CA LEU A 51 5.51 -11.17 4.06
C LEU A 51 4.48 -11.82 4.99
N GLY A 52 4.93 -12.56 6.00
CA GLY A 52 4.07 -13.15 7.03
C GLY A 52 4.01 -12.32 8.32
N LEU A 53 4.57 -11.11 8.34
CA LEU A 53 4.73 -10.30 9.55
C LEU A 53 3.47 -10.21 10.44
N PRO A 54 2.27 -9.86 9.89
CA PRO A 54 1.05 -9.78 10.71
C PRO A 54 0.28 -11.10 10.82
N PHE A 55 0.73 -12.19 10.18
CA PHE A 55 -0.05 -13.43 10.13
C PHE A 55 0.16 -14.28 11.38
N PRO A 56 -0.80 -15.18 11.70
CA PRO A 56 -0.66 -16.12 12.79
C PRO A 56 0.56 -17.06 12.62
N ALA A 57 1.14 -17.49 13.74
CA ALA A 57 2.32 -18.35 13.73
C ALA A 57 2.08 -19.70 13.04
N ASP A 58 0.89 -20.28 13.19
CA ASP A 58 0.48 -21.53 12.54
C ASP A 58 0.29 -21.40 11.02
N ALA A 59 0.21 -20.16 10.51
CA ALA A 59 0.24 -19.82 9.08
C ALA A 59 1.62 -19.37 8.58
N GLY A 60 2.69 -19.56 9.38
CA GLY A 60 4.04 -19.14 9.04
C GLY A 60 4.31 -17.65 9.23
N GLY A 61 3.48 -16.97 10.02
CA GLY A 61 3.64 -15.56 10.37
C GLY A 61 4.37 -15.33 11.69
N SER A 62 4.47 -14.07 12.07
CA SER A 62 5.17 -13.61 13.29
C SER A 62 4.26 -12.89 14.28
N GLU A 63 2.97 -12.81 14.00
CA GLU A 63 1.93 -12.16 14.86
C GLU A 63 2.26 -10.72 15.23
N GLN A 64 3.01 -10.03 14.36
CA GLN A 64 3.43 -8.66 14.62
C GLN A 64 2.31 -7.65 14.31
N GLY A 65 2.32 -6.55 15.03
CA GLY A 65 1.28 -5.53 14.94
C GLY A 65 1.45 -4.51 13.82
N PRO A 66 0.54 -3.54 13.73
CA PRO A 66 0.59 -2.48 12.73
C PRO A 66 1.79 -1.54 12.89
N VAL A 67 2.41 -1.46 14.08
CA VAL A 67 3.63 -0.66 14.30
C VAL A 67 4.80 -1.27 13.53
N GLU A 68 4.97 -2.58 13.59
CA GLU A 68 6.01 -3.29 12.84
C GLU A 68 5.76 -3.21 11.35
N VAL A 69 4.51 -3.33 10.89
CA VAL A 69 4.11 -3.09 9.49
C VAL A 69 4.47 -1.66 9.06
N MET A 70 4.25 -0.67 9.93
CA MET A 70 4.64 0.73 9.69
C MET A 70 6.15 0.86 9.49
N LEU A 71 6.97 0.24 10.35
CA LEU A 71 8.43 0.30 10.26
C LEU A 71 8.94 -0.31 8.95
N VAL A 72 8.40 -1.47 8.57
CA VAL A 72 8.72 -2.12 7.29
C VAL A 72 8.32 -1.21 6.11
N ALA A 73 7.10 -0.67 6.12
CA ALA A 73 6.63 0.21 5.05
C ALA A 73 7.47 1.48 4.92
N GLN A 74 7.96 2.06 6.02
CA GLN A 74 8.87 3.21 6.00
C GLN A 74 10.19 2.90 5.29
N GLU A 75 10.85 1.80 5.64
CA GLU A 75 12.12 1.43 5.02
C GLU A 75 11.95 1.04 3.54
N LEU A 76 10.88 0.34 3.19
CA LEU A 76 10.52 0.06 1.80
C LEU A 76 10.26 1.36 1.02
N GLY A 77 9.60 2.35 1.64
CA GLY A 77 9.37 3.68 1.07
C GLY A 77 10.68 4.43 0.81
N ARG A 78 11.60 4.42 1.77
CA ARG A 78 12.94 5.01 1.65
C ARG A 78 13.71 4.47 0.44
N ALA A 79 13.51 3.19 0.13
CA ALA A 79 14.14 2.52 -1.00
C ALA A 79 13.37 2.64 -2.33
N LEU A 80 12.14 3.20 -2.35
CA LEU A 80 11.15 3.10 -3.44
C LEU A 80 10.78 1.65 -3.77
N GLY A 81 10.96 0.76 -2.81
CA GLY A 81 10.72 -0.68 -2.90
C GLY A 81 9.32 -1.10 -2.45
N GLY A 82 9.18 -2.39 -2.16
CA GLY A 82 8.00 -2.95 -1.51
C GLY A 82 7.02 -3.67 -2.42
N GLY A 83 7.06 -3.45 -3.74
CA GLY A 83 6.25 -4.23 -4.68
C GLY A 83 4.81 -4.44 -4.23
N ALA A 84 4.45 -5.70 -4.01
CA ALA A 84 3.10 -6.11 -3.58
C ALA A 84 2.88 -6.08 -2.06
N PHE A 85 3.81 -5.60 -1.23
CA PHE A 85 3.71 -5.67 0.24
C PHE A 85 2.39 -5.11 0.78
N VAL A 86 2.02 -3.89 0.41
CA VAL A 86 0.76 -3.27 0.86
C VAL A 86 -0.45 -4.02 0.30
N ALA A 87 -0.43 -4.44 -0.96
CA ALA A 87 -1.56 -5.10 -1.60
C ALA A 87 -1.77 -6.53 -1.06
N SER A 88 -0.69 -7.30 -0.93
CA SER A 88 -0.73 -8.72 -0.59
C SER A 88 -0.66 -8.95 0.92
N THR A 89 0.44 -8.54 1.57
CA THR A 89 0.63 -8.80 3.00
C THR A 89 -0.35 -8.00 3.85
N VAL A 90 -0.50 -6.70 3.59
CA VAL A 90 -1.33 -5.85 4.43
C VAL A 90 -2.80 -6.00 4.06
N MET A 91 -3.21 -5.60 2.86
CA MET A 91 -4.64 -5.49 2.53
C MET A 91 -5.32 -6.86 2.35
N ALA A 92 -4.75 -7.75 1.52
CA ALA A 92 -5.32 -9.07 1.30
C ALA A 92 -5.16 -9.96 2.54
N GLY A 93 -4.01 -9.89 3.24
CA GLY A 93 -3.79 -10.59 4.50
C GLY A 93 -4.83 -10.22 5.56
N GLN A 94 -5.12 -8.93 5.75
CA GLN A 94 -6.16 -8.46 6.68
C GLN A 94 -7.54 -9.02 6.35
N LEU A 95 -7.91 -9.10 5.07
CA LEU A 95 -9.19 -9.68 4.67
C LEU A 95 -9.25 -11.18 4.98
N LEU A 96 -8.19 -11.93 4.69
CA LEU A 96 -8.11 -13.35 4.98
C LEU A 96 -8.13 -13.63 6.48
N MET A 97 -7.42 -12.85 7.30
CA MET A 97 -7.44 -13.01 8.76
C MET A 97 -8.80 -12.68 9.37
N ARG A 98 -9.51 -11.67 8.84
CA ARG A 98 -10.79 -11.22 9.41
C ARG A 98 -12.00 -12.03 8.96
N LEU A 99 -12.00 -12.48 7.71
CA LEU A 99 -13.15 -13.15 7.09
C LEU A 99 -12.93 -14.64 6.89
N GLY A 100 -11.70 -15.08 6.74
CA GLY A 100 -11.37 -16.47 6.47
C GLY A 100 -11.67 -17.37 7.66
N SER A 101 -12.37 -18.49 7.42
CA SER A 101 -12.44 -19.60 8.40
C SER A 101 -11.03 -20.15 8.67
N PRO A 102 -10.80 -20.89 9.77
CA PRO A 102 -9.49 -21.50 10.03
C PRO A 102 -8.96 -22.33 8.85
N ALA A 103 -9.82 -23.09 8.18
CA ALA A 103 -9.46 -23.88 7.01
C ALA A 103 -9.05 -22.99 5.81
N GLN A 104 -9.72 -21.85 5.62
CA GLN A 104 -9.39 -20.89 4.57
C GLN A 104 -8.08 -20.14 4.88
N GLN A 105 -7.85 -19.77 6.13
CA GLN A 105 -6.58 -19.15 6.56
C GLN A 105 -5.42 -20.12 6.33
N GLN A 106 -5.54 -21.39 6.73
CA GLN A 106 -4.54 -22.42 6.49
C GLN A 106 -4.31 -22.73 5.01
N ARG A 107 -5.30 -22.52 4.15
CA ARG A 107 -5.19 -22.72 2.70
C ARG A 107 -4.39 -21.61 2.01
N TRP A 108 -4.50 -20.36 2.46
CA TRP A 108 -3.97 -19.22 1.70
C TRP A 108 -2.86 -18.46 2.40
N LEU A 109 -2.90 -18.25 3.72
CA LEU A 109 -1.89 -17.44 4.42
C LEU A 109 -0.48 -18.03 4.34
N PRO A 110 -0.24 -19.35 4.46
CA PRO A 110 1.12 -19.89 4.35
C PRO A 110 1.80 -19.58 3.02
N GLY A 111 1.06 -19.69 1.91
CA GLY A 111 1.58 -19.36 0.58
C GLY A 111 1.86 -17.86 0.41
N LEU A 112 1.14 -16.99 1.11
CA LEU A 112 1.43 -15.55 1.15
C LEU A 112 2.66 -15.27 2.02
N ALA A 113 2.77 -15.89 3.20
CA ALA A 113 3.90 -15.72 4.12
C ALA A 113 5.22 -16.19 3.51
N SER A 114 5.21 -17.34 2.82
CA SER A 114 6.38 -17.88 2.13
C SER A 114 6.77 -17.14 0.84
N GLY A 115 5.89 -16.24 0.35
CA GLY A 115 6.09 -15.56 -0.93
C GLY A 115 5.83 -16.44 -2.17
N GLU A 116 5.41 -17.70 -2.01
CA GLU A 116 5.04 -18.59 -3.10
C GLU A 116 3.86 -18.03 -3.92
N ARG A 117 2.97 -17.30 -3.25
CA ARG A 117 1.80 -16.68 -3.85
C ARG A 117 1.69 -15.22 -3.46
N GLN A 118 1.22 -14.39 -4.40
CA GLN A 118 0.80 -13.03 -4.14
C GLN A 118 -0.72 -12.94 -4.23
N ALA A 119 -1.33 -12.07 -3.40
CA ALA A 119 -2.74 -11.77 -3.46
C ALA A 119 -2.98 -10.28 -3.72
N SER A 120 -4.11 -9.96 -4.33
CA SER A 120 -4.56 -8.57 -4.51
C SER A 120 -6.05 -8.45 -4.27
N VAL A 121 -6.47 -7.27 -3.80
CA VAL A 121 -7.88 -6.99 -3.53
C VAL A 121 -8.49 -6.23 -4.71
N ALA A 122 -9.44 -6.87 -5.37
CA ALA A 122 -10.21 -6.30 -6.47
C ALA A 122 -11.46 -5.59 -5.91
N LEU A 123 -11.32 -4.30 -5.58
CA LEU A 123 -12.31 -3.52 -4.84
C LEU A 123 -13.07 -2.53 -5.73
N TYR A 124 -12.36 -1.59 -6.35
CA TYR A 124 -12.96 -0.47 -7.06
C TYR A 124 -13.48 -0.81 -8.45
N GLU A 125 -14.48 -0.05 -8.90
CA GLU A 125 -15.13 -0.18 -10.20
C GLU A 125 -15.13 1.13 -10.98
N ASP A 126 -15.39 1.07 -12.28
CA ASP A 126 -15.50 2.24 -13.13
C ASP A 126 -16.63 3.17 -12.62
N GLY A 127 -16.32 4.46 -12.50
CA GLY A 127 -17.27 5.47 -12.04
C GLY A 127 -17.48 5.53 -10.52
N ALA A 128 -16.98 4.57 -9.74
CA ALA A 128 -17.05 4.61 -8.27
C ALA A 128 -16.07 5.62 -7.64
N ARG A 129 -14.99 6.01 -8.36
CA ARG A 129 -13.89 6.82 -7.83
C ARG A 129 -13.33 6.21 -6.54
N TYR A 130 -13.51 6.87 -5.40
CA TYR A 130 -13.03 6.42 -4.08
C TYR A 130 -14.11 5.76 -3.22
N ASP A 131 -15.35 5.71 -3.72
CA ASP A 131 -16.46 5.07 -2.99
C ASP A 131 -16.38 3.55 -3.13
N TRP A 132 -15.72 2.93 -2.16
CA TRP A 132 -15.51 1.48 -2.12
C TRP A 132 -16.80 0.69 -1.84
N GLN A 133 -17.87 1.34 -1.36
CA GLN A 133 -19.18 0.70 -1.12
C GLN A 133 -19.98 0.56 -2.42
N ARG A 134 -19.65 1.40 -3.40
CA ARG A 134 -20.30 1.39 -4.70
C ARG A 134 -19.78 0.23 -5.55
N VAL A 135 -20.43 -0.92 -5.37
CA VAL A 135 -20.10 -2.20 -6.03
C VAL A 135 -21.28 -2.64 -6.88
N GLN A 136 -21.08 -2.75 -8.19
CA GLN A 136 -22.06 -3.22 -9.18
C GLN A 136 -21.78 -4.65 -9.62
N LEU A 137 -20.57 -5.16 -9.45
CA LEU A 137 -20.19 -6.53 -9.77
C LEU A 137 -21.09 -7.50 -8.98
N GLN A 138 -21.89 -8.30 -9.71
CA GLN A 138 -22.85 -9.21 -9.13
C GLN A 138 -22.25 -10.59 -8.87
N ALA A 139 -22.60 -11.16 -7.73
CA ALA A 139 -22.35 -12.54 -7.38
C ALA A 139 -23.69 -13.27 -7.29
N ARG A 140 -24.04 -14.01 -8.33
CA ARG A 140 -25.30 -14.77 -8.40
C ARG A 140 -25.11 -16.15 -7.77
N ALA A 141 -25.91 -16.48 -6.77
CA ALA A 141 -25.90 -17.79 -6.12
C ALA A 141 -26.29 -18.92 -7.07
N THR A 142 -25.64 -20.05 -6.94
CA THR A 142 -25.91 -21.31 -7.64
C THR A 142 -25.97 -22.49 -6.64
N SER A 143 -26.28 -23.68 -7.09
CA SER A 143 -26.27 -24.88 -6.23
C SER A 143 -24.87 -25.28 -5.73
N GLN A 144 -23.80 -24.79 -6.35
CA GLN A 144 -22.42 -25.16 -6.01
C GLN A 144 -21.58 -23.98 -5.50
N GLY A 145 -22.16 -22.79 -5.36
CA GLY A 145 -21.46 -21.58 -4.94
C GLY A 145 -22.03 -20.33 -5.61
N HIS A 146 -21.19 -19.55 -6.28
CA HIS A 146 -21.59 -18.31 -6.94
C HIS A 146 -20.99 -18.20 -8.33
N VAL A 147 -21.62 -17.39 -9.18
CA VAL A 147 -21.07 -16.96 -10.48
C VAL A 147 -20.88 -15.45 -10.44
N LEU A 148 -19.65 -15.00 -10.74
CA LEU A 148 -19.25 -13.59 -10.74
C LEU A 148 -19.26 -13.03 -12.15
N ASN A 149 -19.87 -11.85 -12.32
CA ASN A 149 -19.88 -11.09 -13.55
C ASN A 149 -19.65 -9.61 -13.26
N GLY A 150 -18.68 -8.99 -13.94
CA GLY A 150 -18.39 -7.56 -13.82
C GLY A 150 -16.91 -7.22 -14.02
N ARG A 151 -16.55 -5.99 -13.66
CA ARG A 151 -15.19 -5.46 -13.86
C ARG A 151 -14.70 -4.70 -12.64
N LYS A 152 -13.44 -4.93 -12.28
CA LYS A 152 -12.70 -4.18 -11.26
C LYS A 152 -11.57 -3.37 -11.88
N THR A 153 -11.28 -2.21 -11.34
CA THR A 153 -10.29 -1.29 -11.87
C THR A 153 -9.26 -0.90 -10.82
N GLY A 154 -8.03 -0.61 -11.25
CA GLY A 154 -6.98 -0.13 -10.34
C GLY A 154 -6.59 -1.15 -9.28
N VAL A 155 -6.66 -2.46 -9.59
CA VAL A 155 -6.23 -3.54 -8.69
C VAL A 155 -4.71 -3.49 -8.58
N LEU A 156 -4.19 -3.07 -7.43
CA LEU A 156 -2.75 -2.92 -7.19
C LEU A 156 -2.05 -4.27 -7.34
N GLN A 157 -1.00 -4.35 -8.15
CA GLN A 157 -0.27 -5.58 -8.43
C GLN A 157 -1.17 -6.75 -8.90
N GLY A 158 -2.31 -6.44 -9.51
CA GLY A 158 -3.29 -7.46 -9.91
C GLY A 158 -2.81 -8.39 -11.02
N ASP A 159 -1.84 -7.96 -11.81
CA ASP A 159 -1.25 -8.75 -12.90
C ASP A 159 -0.14 -9.72 -12.44
N SER A 160 0.38 -9.55 -11.23
CA SER A 160 1.31 -10.50 -10.59
C SER A 160 0.61 -11.38 -9.54
N ALA A 161 -0.64 -11.07 -9.18
CA ALA A 161 -1.38 -11.81 -8.17
C ALA A 161 -1.87 -13.17 -8.69
N GLY A 162 -1.54 -14.25 -7.97
CA GLY A 162 -2.14 -15.56 -8.19
C GLY A 162 -3.51 -15.73 -7.52
N LEU A 163 -3.81 -14.90 -6.52
CA LEU A 163 -5.06 -14.89 -5.78
C LEU A 163 -5.70 -13.49 -5.82
N LEU A 164 -6.93 -13.40 -6.29
CA LEU A 164 -7.72 -12.18 -6.28
C LEU A 164 -8.82 -12.28 -5.20
N LEU A 165 -8.81 -11.36 -4.24
CA LEU A 165 -9.90 -11.18 -3.30
C LEU A 165 -10.90 -10.19 -3.90
N VAL A 166 -11.95 -10.70 -4.50
CA VAL A 166 -12.94 -9.92 -5.25
C VAL A 166 -14.08 -9.51 -4.35
N VAL A 167 -14.28 -8.21 -4.19
CA VAL A 167 -15.47 -7.67 -3.49
C VAL A 167 -16.63 -7.61 -4.48
N ALA A 168 -17.70 -8.33 -4.20
CA ALA A 168 -18.87 -8.41 -5.07
C ALA A 168 -20.16 -8.26 -4.27
N ARG A 169 -21.25 -8.01 -4.97
CA ARG A 169 -22.57 -7.83 -4.37
C ARG A 169 -23.40 -9.12 -4.46
N THR A 170 -23.82 -9.62 -3.31
CA THR A 170 -24.72 -10.78 -3.21
C THR A 170 -26.17 -10.38 -2.94
N SER A 171 -26.42 -9.17 -2.41
CA SER A 171 -27.74 -8.62 -2.12
C SER A 171 -27.70 -7.10 -2.00
N GLY A 172 -28.86 -6.46 -1.87
CA GLY A 172 -29.00 -5.02 -1.69
C GLY A 172 -28.71 -4.18 -2.94
N ALA A 173 -28.81 -2.85 -2.82
CA ALA A 173 -28.52 -1.90 -3.89
C ALA A 173 -27.02 -1.65 -4.04
N GLY A 174 -26.61 -1.14 -5.21
CA GLY A 174 -25.21 -1.01 -5.60
C GLY A 174 -24.35 -0.05 -4.77
N ASP A 175 -24.94 0.76 -3.90
CA ASP A 175 -24.29 1.75 -3.03
C ASP A 175 -24.53 1.47 -1.53
N GLU A 176 -25.20 0.37 -1.19
CA GLU A 176 -25.45 -0.01 0.19
C GLU A 176 -24.19 -0.67 0.82
N ARG A 177 -23.96 -0.41 2.11
CA ARG A 177 -22.91 -1.05 2.89
C ARG A 177 -23.18 -2.55 3.09
N HIS A 178 -24.44 -2.92 3.31
CA HIS A 178 -24.89 -4.31 3.38
C HIS A 178 -24.90 -4.94 1.99
N GLY A 179 -24.72 -6.26 1.92
CA GLY A 179 -24.75 -7.03 0.67
C GLY A 179 -23.38 -7.23 0.00
N LEU A 180 -22.29 -6.69 0.58
CA LEU A 180 -20.94 -6.93 0.10
C LEU A 180 -20.39 -8.27 0.62
N THR A 181 -19.77 -9.02 -0.28
CA THR A 181 -19.13 -10.32 0.00
C THR A 181 -17.74 -10.34 -0.64
N VAL A 182 -16.79 -10.98 0.00
CA VAL A 182 -15.44 -11.20 -0.55
C VAL A 182 -15.31 -12.63 -1.05
N PHE A 183 -14.82 -12.78 -2.28
CA PHE A 183 -14.59 -14.07 -2.93
C PHE A 183 -13.11 -14.26 -3.21
N ALA A 184 -12.57 -15.41 -2.82
CA ALA A 184 -11.23 -15.83 -3.19
C ALA A 184 -11.25 -16.48 -4.57
N VAL A 185 -10.66 -15.82 -5.56
CA VAL A 185 -10.68 -16.21 -6.98
C VAL A 185 -9.26 -16.45 -7.44
N ASP A 186 -8.99 -17.60 -8.04
CA ASP A 186 -7.71 -17.86 -8.72
C ASP A 186 -7.61 -16.97 -9.96
N ALA A 187 -6.50 -16.23 -10.10
CA ALA A 187 -6.32 -15.32 -11.23
C ALA A 187 -6.30 -16.03 -12.60
N SER A 188 -6.01 -17.34 -12.60
CA SER A 188 -6.02 -18.18 -13.80
C SER A 188 -7.36 -18.89 -14.07
N ALA A 189 -8.39 -18.66 -13.21
CA ALA A 189 -9.67 -19.32 -13.36
C ALA A 189 -10.35 -18.97 -14.70
N PRO A 190 -11.09 -19.92 -15.30
CA PRO A 190 -11.84 -19.65 -16.53
C PRO A 190 -12.78 -18.44 -16.38
N GLY A 191 -12.74 -17.52 -17.35
CA GLY A 191 -13.53 -16.29 -17.35
C GLY A 191 -12.88 -15.11 -16.64
N VAL A 192 -11.72 -15.28 -15.99
CA VAL A 192 -10.92 -14.18 -15.44
C VAL A 192 -10.00 -13.62 -16.51
N GLN A 193 -10.06 -12.33 -16.73
CA GLN A 193 -9.15 -11.59 -17.60
C GLN A 193 -8.48 -10.48 -16.82
N VAL A 194 -7.14 -10.50 -16.75
CA VAL A 194 -6.32 -9.49 -16.08
C VAL A 194 -5.56 -8.69 -17.12
N ARG A 195 -5.74 -7.36 -17.11
CA ARG A 195 -5.02 -6.44 -17.97
C ARG A 195 -4.20 -5.47 -17.13
N GLY A 196 -2.88 -5.73 -17.04
CA GLY A 196 -1.93 -4.89 -16.33
C GLY A 196 -1.64 -3.56 -17.04
N PHE A 197 -1.25 -2.56 -16.28
CA PHE A 197 -0.75 -1.26 -16.73
C PHE A 197 0.21 -0.64 -15.71
N ASP A 198 1.06 0.26 -16.18
CA ASP A 198 1.99 0.99 -15.32
C ASP A 198 1.31 2.22 -14.71
N THR A 199 1.58 2.47 -13.44
CA THR A 199 1.20 3.71 -12.76
C THR A 199 2.28 4.79 -12.95
N LEU A 200 1.96 6.06 -12.61
CA LEU A 200 2.87 7.19 -12.80
C LEU A 200 4.25 6.99 -12.14
N ASP A 201 4.30 6.25 -11.04
CA ASP A 201 5.52 5.96 -10.27
C ASP A 201 6.24 4.67 -10.73
N GLY A 202 5.82 4.09 -11.86
CA GLY A 202 6.42 2.87 -12.43
C GLY A 202 5.99 1.56 -11.75
N ARG A 203 5.03 1.61 -10.81
CA ARG A 203 4.45 0.39 -10.22
C ARG A 203 3.34 -0.17 -11.11
N ARG A 204 2.92 -1.40 -10.80
CA ARG A 204 1.91 -2.13 -11.56
C ARG A 204 0.54 -2.06 -10.91
N ALA A 205 -0.49 -1.95 -11.76
CA ALA A 205 -1.89 -2.16 -11.40
C ALA A 205 -2.60 -2.87 -12.56
N ALA A 206 -3.82 -3.36 -12.32
CA ALA A 206 -4.57 -4.07 -13.35
C ALA A 206 -6.05 -3.69 -13.37
N HIS A 207 -6.67 -3.90 -14.52
CA HIS A 207 -8.11 -4.09 -14.65
C HIS A 207 -8.40 -5.58 -14.65
N VAL A 208 -9.42 -6.01 -13.89
CA VAL A 208 -9.85 -7.40 -13.81
C VAL A 208 -11.28 -7.50 -14.31
N THR A 209 -11.50 -8.28 -15.35
CA THR A 209 -12.84 -8.58 -15.89
C THR A 209 -13.18 -10.02 -15.56
N LEU A 210 -14.38 -10.22 -15.05
CA LEU A 210 -14.93 -11.51 -14.66
C LEU A 210 -16.17 -11.79 -15.53
N THR A 211 -16.13 -12.88 -16.29
CA THR A 211 -17.22 -13.30 -17.16
C THR A 211 -17.59 -14.74 -16.83
N ASP A 212 -18.75 -14.91 -16.22
CA ASP A 212 -19.28 -16.20 -15.76
C ASP A 212 -18.30 -17.03 -14.92
N VAL A 213 -17.52 -16.34 -14.07
CA VAL A 213 -16.53 -16.98 -13.21
C VAL A 213 -17.22 -17.75 -12.09
N ALA A 214 -17.10 -19.07 -12.13
CA ALA A 214 -17.65 -19.95 -11.10
C ALA A 214 -16.73 -19.95 -9.87
N VAL A 215 -17.31 -19.68 -8.70
CA VAL A 215 -16.62 -19.67 -7.41
C VAL A 215 -17.32 -20.64 -6.46
N ALA A 216 -16.59 -21.63 -5.98
CA ALA A 216 -17.09 -22.63 -5.05
C ALA A 216 -17.44 -22.02 -3.68
N SER A 217 -18.33 -22.67 -2.92
CA SER A 217 -18.79 -22.15 -1.63
C SER A 217 -17.66 -22.03 -0.59
N ASP A 218 -16.64 -22.88 -0.66
CA ASP A 218 -15.45 -22.83 0.20
C ASP A 218 -14.48 -21.69 -0.12
N CYS A 219 -14.73 -20.94 -1.20
CA CYS A 219 -14.00 -19.74 -1.59
C CYS A 219 -14.75 -18.42 -1.26
N VAL A 220 -15.90 -18.51 -0.57
CA VAL A 220 -16.60 -17.35 -0.01
C VAL A 220 -15.99 -17.02 1.35
N LEU A 221 -15.54 -15.80 1.55
CA LEU A 221 -14.94 -15.36 2.80
C LEU A 221 -16.00 -14.72 3.71
N GLY A 222 -16.15 -15.26 4.92
CA GLY A 222 -17.13 -14.80 5.91
C GLY A 222 -18.57 -15.09 5.54
N THR A 223 -19.49 -14.37 6.17
CA THR A 223 -20.92 -14.45 5.89
C THR A 223 -21.25 -13.63 4.63
N PRO A 224 -21.96 -14.21 3.64
CA PRO A 224 -22.39 -13.45 2.47
C PRO A 224 -23.21 -12.20 2.84
N GLY A 225 -22.85 -11.07 2.26
CA GLY A 225 -23.50 -9.78 2.51
C GLY A 225 -22.93 -8.96 3.68
N GLU A 226 -22.03 -9.52 4.49
CA GLU A 226 -21.55 -8.90 5.75
C GLU A 226 -20.06 -8.48 5.72
N ALA A 227 -19.43 -8.41 4.54
CA ALA A 227 -18.01 -8.17 4.47
C ALA A 227 -17.60 -6.69 4.67
N ALA A 228 -18.53 -5.74 4.72
CA ALA A 228 -18.23 -4.30 4.66
C ALA A 228 -17.28 -3.83 5.76
N ASP A 229 -17.45 -4.27 7.00
CA ASP A 229 -16.60 -3.85 8.13
C ASP A 229 -15.16 -4.38 8.00
N ALA A 230 -15.02 -5.60 7.51
CA ALA A 230 -13.69 -6.18 7.24
C ALA A 230 -13.00 -5.51 6.06
N VAL A 231 -13.74 -5.18 5.00
CA VAL A 231 -13.21 -4.42 3.84
C VAL A 231 -12.75 -3.05 4.27
N GLU A 232 -13.53 -2.33 5.08
CA GLU A 232 -13.12 -1.02 5.61
C GLU A 232 -11.88 -1.12 6.50
N ALA A 233 -11.81 -2.14 7.37
CA ALA A 233 -10.65 -2.35 8.23
C ALA A 233 -9.38 -2.67 7.45
N ALA A 234 -9.47 -3.51 6.42
CA ALA A 234 -8.35 -3.84 5.55
C ALA A 234 -7.89 -2.63 4.72
N LEU A 235 -8.84 -1.81 4.26
CA LEU A 235 -8.55 -0.56 3.56
C LEU A 235 -7.85 0.46 4.48
N ASP A 236 -8.33 0.62 5.72
CA ASP A 236 -7.69 1.50 6.72
C ASP A 236 -6.26 1.04 7.04
N ALA A 237 -6.02 -0.28 7.17
CA ALA A 237 -4.68 -0.83 7.37
C ALA A 237 -3.75 -0.55 6.17
N ALA A 238 -4.24 -0.72 4.94
CA ALA A 238 -3.49 -0.41 3.74
C ALA A 238 -3.17 1.10 3.64
N ILE A 239 -4.11 1.98 4.00
CA ILE A 239 -3.90 3.43 4.04
C ILE A 239 -2.85 3.80 5.10
N ALA A 240 -2.90 3.21 6.30
CA ALA A 240 -1.91 3.44 7.34
C ALA A 240 -0.50 3.04 6.88
N ALA A 241 -0.35 1.87 6.23
CA ALA A 241 0.91 1.42 5.65
C ALA A 241 1.41 2.35 4.53
N LEU A 242 0.53 2.87 3.67
CA LEU A 242 0.90 3.87 2.65
C LEU A 242 1.32 5.21 3.27
N CYS A 243 0.69 5.64 4.37
CA CYS A 243 1.12 6.83 5.09
C CYS A 243 2.53 6.65 5.68
N ALA A 244 2.83 5.46 6.19
CA ALA A 244 4.15 5.10 6.67
C ALA A 244 5.19 5.04 5.52
N GLU A 245 4.84 4.44 4.40
CA GLU A 245 5.67 4.43 3.19
C GLU A 245 6.02 5.86 2.75
N ALA A 246 5.05 6.77 2.77
CA ALA A 246 5.27 8.17 2.42
C ALA A 246 6.29 8.86 3.33
N VAL A 247 6.34 8.52 4.63
CA VAL A 247 7.37 9.02 5.56
C VAL A 247 8.76 8.61 5.09
N GLY A 248 8.96 7.34 4.75
CA GLY A 248 10.23 6.84 4.23
C GLY A 248 10.64 7.50 2.90
N VAL A 249 9.66 7.69 2.00
CA VAL A 249 9.88 8.41 0.73
C VAL A 249 10.34 9.85 0.97
N VAL A 250 9.70 10.57 1.89
CA VAL A 250 10.06 11.96 2.21
C VAL A 250 11.43 12.03 2.88
N ASP A 251 11.73 11.10 3.79
CA ASP A 251 13.03 11.04 4.46
C ASP A 251 14.18 10.92 3.45
N ALA A 252 14.08 9.95 2.53
CA ALA A 252 15.05 9.78 1.46
C ALA A 252 15.12 10.99 0.50
N LEU A 253 13.97 11.55 0.15
CA LEU A 253 13.87 12.76 -0.67
C LEU A 253 14.65 13.92 -0.05
N MET A 254 14.55 14.12 1.25
CA MET A 254 15.25 15.16 2.00
C MET A 254 16.77 14.93 2.01
N VAL A 255 17.21 13.69 2.26
CA VAL A 255 18.63 13.33 2.24
C VAL A 255 19.26 13.67 0.87
N HIS A 256 18.62 13.24 -0.23
CA HIS A 256 19.12 13.54 -1.58
C HIS A 256 19.09 15.01 -1.91
N THR A 257 18.07 15.73 -1.44
CA THR A 257 17.98 17.19 -1.66
C THR A 257 19.08 17.93 -0.89
N ALA A 258 19.32 17.56 0.37
CA ALA A 258 20.38 18.15 1.18
C ALA A 258 21.78 17.93 0.57
N GLU A 259 22.05 16.72 0.06
CA GLU A 259 23.29 16.38 -0.62
C GLU A 259 23.48 17.22 -1.90
N HIS A 260 22.44 17.32 -2.73
CA HIS A 260 22.47 18.17 -3.92
C HIS A 260 22.78 19.64 -3.58
N LEU A 261 22.13 20.20 -2.55
CA LEU A 261 22.36 21.59 -2.16
C LEU A 261 23.78 21.83 -1.63
N ARG A 262 24.41 20.84 -0.99
CA ARG A 262 25.80 20.93 -0.50
C ARG A 262 26.81 20.83 -1.61
N THR A 263 26.54 20.03 -2.65
CA THR A 263 27.50 19.75 -3.75
C THR A 263 27.36 20.71 -4.93
N ARG A 264 26.13 21.10 -5.29
CA ARG A 264 25.87 22.00 -6.42
C ARG A 264 26.29 23.43 -6.12
N LYS A 265 27.12 23.99 -6.98
CA LYS A 265 27.58 25.38 -6.89
C LYS A 265 26.94 26.26 -7.95
N GLN A 266 26.40 27.39 -7.56
CA GLN A 266 25.94 28.48 -8.43
C GLN A 266 26.19 29.82 -7.72
N PHE A 267 26.30 30.89 -8.47
CA PHE A 267 26.58 32.24 -7.94
C PHE A 267 27.82 32.29 -7.02
N GLY A 268 28.84 31.49 -7.35
CA GLY A 268 30.11 31.44 -6.62
C GLY A 268 30.11 30.66 -5.31
N ALA A 269 28.99 29.99 -4.92
CA ALA A 269 28.85 29.25 -3.67
C ALA A 269 28.04 27.98 -3.83
N PRO A 270 28.15 26.98 -2.90
CA PRO A 270 27.17 25.89 -2.79
C PRO A 270 25.78 26.44 -2.54
N LEU A 271 24.76 25.80 -3.12
CA LEU A 271 23.35 26.22 -2.95
C LEU A 271 22.92 26.23 -1.48
N ALA A 272 23.46 25.34 -0.66
CA ALA A 272 23.19 25.26 0.78
C ALA A 272 23.56 26.55 1.56
N LYS A 273 24.37 27.45 1.01
CA LYS A 273 24.74 28.74 1.64
C LYS A 273 23.62 29.79 1.54
N PHE A 274 22.66 29.62 0.64
CA PHE A 274 21.58 30.58 0.44
C PHE A 274 20.44 30.35 1.44
N GLN A 275 20.08 31.39 2.19
CA GLN A 275 19.05 31.32 3.23
C GLN A 275 17.71 30.77 2.71
N VAL A 276 17.30 31.11 1.50
CA VAL A 276 16.05 30.61 0.91
C VAL A 276 16.05 29.09 0.80
N MET A 277 17.18 28.43 0.54
CA MET A 277 17.32 26.98 0.51
C MET A 277 17.28 26.39 1.92
N GLN A 278 17.91 27.05 2.89
CA GLN A 278 17.90 26.63 4.29
C GLN A 278 16.49 26.69 4.87
N HIS A 279 15.74 27.77 4.61
CA HIS A 279 14.35 27.90 5.06
C HIS A 279 13.46 26.81 4.45
N ARG A 280 13.58 26.54 3.15
CA ARG A 280 12.82 25.45 2.51
C ARG A 280 13.14 24.08 3.13
N MET A 281 14.40 23.79 3.41
CA MET A 281 14.79 22.53 4.08
C MET A 281 14.25 22.45 5.51
N ALA A 282 14.21 23.58 6.24
CA ALA A 282 13.61 23.64 7.58
C ALA A 282 12.09 23.38 7.54
N ASP A 283 11.38 23.99 6.57
CA ASP A 283 9.94 23.74 6.37
C ASP A 283 9.68 22.28 6.00
N MET A 284 10.53 21.68 5.18
CA MET A 284 10.42 20.25 4.83
C MET A 284 10.66 19.37 6.05
N ALA A 285 11.60 19.70 6.94
CA ALA A 285 11.87 18.96 8.16
C ALA A 285 10.67 19.01 9.12
N ILE A 286 10.06 20.19 9.30
CA ILE A 286 8.84 20.35 10.10
C ILE A 286 7.70 19.48 9.54
N ALA A 287 7.50 19.50 8.22
CA ALA A 287 6.48 18.69 7.58
C ALA A 287 6.75 17.17 7.74
N LEU A 288 8.00 16.72 7.64
CA LEU A 288 8.37 15.32 7.87
C LEU A 288 8.02 14.88 9.29
N GLU A 289 8.30 15.68 10.32
CA GLU A 289 7.96 15.34 11.72
C GLU A 289 6.43 15.25 11.93
N GLN A 290 5.66 16.09 11.25
CA GLN A 290 4.19 15.97 11.26
C GLN A 290 3.73 14.67 10.59
N LEU A 291 4.32 14.29 9.45
CA LEU A 291 4.01 13.03 8.76
C LEU A 291 4.36 11.81 9.62
N LYS A 292 5.52 11.80 10.29
CA LYS A 292 5.93 10.73 11.22
C LYS A 292 4.92 10.55 12.34
N SER A 293 4.53 11.65 12.99
CA SER A 293 3.56 11.63 14.08
C SER A 293 2.21 11.08 13.65
N MET A 294 1.72 11.50 12.48
CA MET A 294 0.43 11.05 11.99
C MET A 294 0.45 9.62 11.44
N ALA A 295 1.55 9.17 10.84
CA ALA A 295 1.72 7.78 10.42
C ALA A 295 1.74 6.84 11.64
N CYS A 296 2.42 7.23 12.72
CA CYS A 296 2.41 6.49 13.98
C CYS A 296 1.00 6.41 14.58
N ALA A 297 0.28 7.54 14.65
CA ALA A 297 -1.09 7.58 15.13
C ALA A 297 -2.03 6.70 14.28
N ALA A 298 -1.87 6.70 12.96
CA ALA A 298 -2.65 5.85 12.06
C ALA A 298 -2.34 4.36 12.27
N ALA A 299 -1.07 3.98 12.40
CA ALA A 299 -0.67 2.59 12.68
C ALA A 299 -1.27 2.09 14.00
N MET A 300 -1.13 2.85 15.08
CA MET A 300 -1.71 2.51 16.38
C MET A 300 -3.24 2.41 16.33
N ALA A 301 -3.90 3.20 15.51
CA ALA A 301 -5.35 3.18 15.36
C ALA A 301 -5.88 1.92 14.64
N VAL A 302 -5.07 1.23 13.85
CA VAL A 302 -5.48 0.01 13.14
C VAL A 302 -5.90 -1.08 14.13
N ASP A 303 -5.22 -1.19 15.29
CA ASP A 303 -5.54 -2.16 16.36
C ASP A 303 -6.43 -1.59 17.45
N ALA A 304 -6.77 -0.31 17.43
CA ALA A 304 -7.39 0.38 18.57
C ALA A 304 -8.86 0.00 18.85
N GLY A 305 -9.41 -1.03 18.22
CA GLY A 305 -10.73 -1.60 18.56
C GLY A 305 -11.96 -0.78 18.15
N GLU A 306 -11.89 0.56 18.17
CA GLU A 306 -12.98 1.48 17.86
C GLU A 306 -12.98 1.88 16.35
N PRO A 307 -13.91 1.36 15.52
CA PRO A 307 -13.90 1.61 14.06
C PRO A 307 -13.98 3.10 13.69
N ALA A 308 -14.74 3.91 14.44
CA ALA A 308 -14.88 5.34 14.18
C ALA A 308 -13.56 6.09 14.45
N GLN A 309 -12.87 5.78 15.54
CA GLN A 309 -11.56 6.37 15.85
C GLN A 309 -10.50 5.96 14.85
N ARG A 310 -10.44 4.66 14.47
CA ARG A 310 -9.54 4.16 13.42
C ARG A 310 -9.74 4.94 12.12
N ARG A 311 -10.96 4.99 11.60
CA ARG A 311 -11.31 5.71 10.38
C ARG A 311 -10.89 7.16 10.42
N ARG A 312 -11.15 7.85 11.53
CA ARG A 312 -10.82 9.27 11.72
C ARG A 312 -9.31 9.49 11.70
N LEU A 313 -8.52 8.74 12.48
CA LEU A 313 -7.07 8.92 12.57
C LEU A 313 -6.36 8.54 11.27
N VAL A 314 -6.73 7.43 10.65
CA VAL A 314 -6.21 7.01 9.35
C VAL A 314 -6.54 8.04 8.26
N SER A 315 -7.76 8.57 8.25
CA SER A 315 -8.15 9.62 7.29
C SER A 315 -7.39 10.92 7.53
N ALA A 316 -7.19 11.34 8.78
CA ALA A 316 -6.41 12.53 9.11
C ALA A 316 -4.94 12.40 8.66
N ALA A 317 -4.31 11.24 8.89
CA ALA A 317 -2.97 10.95 8.39
C ALA A 317 -2.92 11.01 6.85
N LYS A 318 -3.91 10.43 6.18
CA LYS A 318 -3.98 10.41 4.71
C LYS A 318 -4.19 11.80 4.12
N VAL A 319 -5.00 12.67 4.75
CA VAL A 319 -5.13 14.09 4.35
C VAL A 319 -3.76 14.76 4.37
N LEU A 320 -3.04 14.63 5.48
CA LEU A 320 -1.74 15.26 5.66
C LEU A 320 -0.71 14.74 4.66
N VAL A 321 -0.62 13.42 4.49
CA VAL A 321 0.27 12.78 3.49
C VAL A 321 -0.05 13.25 2.08
N SER A 322 -1.33 13.35 1.71
CA SER A 322 -1.73 13.77 0.36
C SER A 322 -1.35 15.23 0.07
N GLN A 323 -1.48 16.11 1.06
CA GLN A 323 -1.16 17.53 0.92
C GLN A 323 0.35 17.80 1.01
N LEU A 324 0.96 17.39 2.12
CA LEU A 324 2.39 17.65 2.37
C LEU A 324 3.28 16.82 1.45
N GLY A 325 2.96 15.55 1.17
CA GLY A 325 3.75 14.71 0.28
C GLY A 325 3.91 15.33 -1.10
N ARG A 326 2.82 15.80 -1.69
CA ARG A 326 2.87 16.53 -2.97
C ARG A 326 3.70 17.81 -2.87
N GLN A 327 3.50 18.61 -1.83
CA GLN A 327 4.23 19.87 -1.62
C GLN A 327 5.74 19.62 -1.47
N LEU A 328 6.13 18.62 -0.69
CA LEU A 328 7.53 18.24 -0.44
C LEU A 328 8.21 17.74 -1.71
N GLY A 329 7.53 16.87 -2.48
CA GLY A 329 8.03 16.39 -3.76
C GLY A 329 8.30 17.52 -4.75
N LEU A 330 7.34 18.44 -4.90
CA LEU A 330 7.50 19.61 -5.79
C LEU A 330 8.56 20.59 -5.30
N SER A 331 8.69 20.79 -3.98
CA SER A 331 9.73 21.63 -3.40
C SER A 331 11.13 21.08 -3.66
N ALA A 332 11.32 19.76 -3.53
CA ALA A 332 12.58 19.09 -3.83
C ALA A 332 12.93 19.20 -5.32
N ILE A 333 11.98 18.95 -6.23
CA ILE A 333 12.18 19.16 -7.68
C ILE A 333 12.61 20.59 -7.95
N GLN A 334 11.94 21.59 -7.35
CA GLN A 334 12.29 23.01 -7.51
C GLN A 334 13.74 23.31 -7.07
N MET A 335 14.19 22.70 -5.96
CA MET A 335 15.56 22.89 -5.46
C MET A 335 16.62 22.21 -6.32
N HIS A 336 16.27 21.16 -7.06
CA HIS A 336 17.15 20.51 -8.05
C HIS A 336 17.14 21.22 -9.42
N GLY A 337 16.16 22.09 -9.67
CA GLY A 337 15.96 22.75 -10.97
C GLY A 337 15.56 21.76 -12.07
N ALA A 338 15.99 22.03 -13.31
CA ALA A 338 15.63 21.18 -14.45
C ALA A 338 16.05 19.71 -14.29
N MET A 339 17.15 19.43 -13.62
CA MET A 339 17.58 18.05 -13.33
C MET A 339 16.55 17.27 -12.49
N GLY A 340 15.84 17.93 -11.57
CA GLY A 340 14.82 17.30 -10.74
C GLY A 340 13.61 16.76 -11.52
N MET A 341 13.48 17.10 -12.81
CA MET A 341 12.43 16.64 -13.71
C MET A 341 12.85 15.44 -14.59
N THR A 342 14.14 15.10 -14.59
CA THR A 342 14.67 14.02 -15.43
C THR A 342 14.51 12.65 -14.76
N ASP A 343 14.48 11.58 -15.55
CA ASP A 343 14.37 10.22 -15.02
C ASP A 343 15.68 9.73 -14.39
N GLU A 344 16.83 10.35 -14.71
CA GLU A 344 18.11 10.07 -14.06
C GLU A 344 18.16 10.62 -12.63
N CYS A 345 17.36 11.64 -12.33
CA CYS A 345 17.31 12.22 -11.01
C CYS A 345 16.33 11.47 -10.10
N ARG A 346 16.85 10.83 -9.05
CA ARG A 346 16.06 10.05 -8.11
C ARG A 346 14.91 10.83 -7.45
N VAL A 347 15.07 12.14 -7.29
CA VAL A 347 14.05 13.02 -6.69
C VAL A 347 12.76 13.02 -7.48
N SER A 348 12.81 12.89 -8.82
CA SER A 348 11.63 12.78 -9.67
C SER A 348 10.78 11.54 -9.30
N HIS A 349 11.43 10.40 -9.03
CA HIS A 349 10.76 9.15 -8.69
C HIS A 349 10.12 9.20 -7.30
N PHE A 350 10.80 9.78 -6.31
CA PHE A 350 10.22 10.04 -5.00
C PHE A 350 8.99 10.96 -5.09
N ALA A 351 9.07 12.03 -5.87
CA ALA A 351 7.95 12.93 -6.08
C ALA A 351 6.77 12.25 -6.78
N LYS A 352 7.02 11.45 -7.84
CA LYS A 352 6.00 10.62 -8.51
C LYS A 352 5.32 9.68 -7.52
N ARG A 353 6.10 8.99 -6.66
CA ARG A 353 5.54 8.08 -5.63
C ARG A 353 4.65 8.82 -4.64
N LEU A 354 5.05 9.98 -4.13
CA LEU A 354 4.24 10.78 -3.21
C LEU A 354 2.92 11.23 -3.85
N ILE A 355 2.94 11.61 -5.13
CA ILE A 355 1.72 11.96 -5.88
C ILE A 355 0.79 10.74 -5.96
N VAL A 356 1.31 9.56 -6.30
CA VAL A 356 0.51 8.33 -6.41
C VAL A 356 -0.05 7.94 -5.04
N ILE A 357 0.77 7.90 -3.98
CA ILE A 357 0.29 7.63 -2.61
C ILE A 357 -0.83 8.61 -2.23
N GLY A 358 -0.70 9.88 -2.60
CA GLY A 358 -1.72 10.90 -2.35
C GLY A 358 -3.07 10.60 -3.00
N GLN A 359 -3.12 9.80 -4.06
CA GLN A 359 -4.35 9.43 -4.78
C GLN A 359 -4.87 8.03 -4.43
N LEU A 360 -4.01 7.10 -4.03
CA LEU A 360 -4.42 5.73 -3.71
C LEU A 360 -5.42 5.72 -2.54
N PHE A 361 -6.51 4.98 -2.70
CA PHE A 361 -7.57 4.77 -1.71
C PHE A 361 -8.28 6.04 -1.21
N GLY A 362 -8.18 7.13 -1.92
CA GLY A 362 -8.78 8.42 -1.59
C GLY A 362 -7.78 9.57 -1.55
N ASP A 363 -8.14 10.70 -2.12
CA ASP A 363 -7.39 11.95 -2.03
C ASP A 363 -7.68 12.72 -0.74
N ALA A 364 -6.99 13.86 -0.55
CA ALA A 364 -7.19 14.71 0.63
C ALA A 364 -8.66 15.14 0.78
N SER A 365 -9.35 15.48 -0.31
CA SER A 365 -10.73 15.95 -0.29
C SER A 365 -11.72 14.86 0.12
N TRP A 366 -11.45 13.61 -0.30
CA TRP A 366 -12.22 12.45 0.11
C TRP A 366 -12.05 12.16 1.60
N HIS A 367 -10.83 12.09 2.08
CA HIS A 367 -10.53 11.80 3.47
C HIS A 367 -10.93 12.91 4.44
N LEU A 368 -10.88 14.17 4.01
CA LEU A 368 -11.31 15.31 4.85
C LEU A 368 -12.80 15.22 5.27
N LYS A 369 -13.62 14.55 4.48
CA LYS A 369 -15.04 14.30 4.82
C LYS A 369 -15.23 13.20 5.88
N ARG A 370 -14.17 12.47 6.22
CA ARG A 370 -14.17 11.31 7.12
C ARG A 370 -13.47 11.62 8.46
N VAL A 371 -12.87 12.80 8.60
CA VAL A 371 -12.26 13.33 9.83
C VAL A 371 -13.31 14.05 10.67
#